data_2c725ab3bd52383b4e0f8864bbc97295
#
_entry.id   2c725ab3bd52383b4e0f8864bbc97295
#
_cell.length_a   1.000
_cell.length_b   1.000
_cell.length_c   1.000
_cell.angle_alpha   90.00
_cell.angle_beta   90.00
_cell.angle_gamma   90.00
#
_symmetry.space_group_name_H-M   'P 1'
#
loop_
_entity.id
_entity.type
_entity.pdbx_description
1 polymer ?
#
loop_
_entity_poly.entity_id
_entity_poly.type
_entity_poly.pdbx_seq_one_letter_code
_entity_poly.pdbx_strand_id
1 'polypeptide(L)'
;MTQQNPFQWEHPKALDYNDTIRRRILGYEAIFQLMADLVQVNNENPKNFLIVGAGGGQELSTFIPSFPNAQYVAVDPSDNMLYLAKLRLAEEQLNATIDYYAEELGHVVFPQKFDVATCHLVLHFLQTIEQKKSLIEAIAQNVAPGGMAFFSSINAELDTAST
;
A
#
# COMPACT_ATOMS: atom_id res chain seq x y z
N MET A 1 -25.79 -3.70 14.37
CA MET A 1 -24.76 -4.73 14.61
C MET A 1 -23.56 -4.36 13.79
N THR A 2 -22.56 -3.80 14.41
CA THR A 2 -21.26 -3.50 13.79
C THR A 2 -20.60 -4.85 13.50
N GLN A 3 -20.56 -5.26 12.23
CA GLN A 3 -19.71 -6.37 11.81
C GLN A 3 -18.28 -5.94 12.10
N GLN A 4 -17.68 -6.58 13.09
CA GLN A 4 -16.26 -6.40 13.38
C GLN A 4 -15.48 -6.83 12.14
N ASN A 5 -14.64 -5.93 11.62
CA ASN A 5 -13.64 -6.27 10.62
C ASN A 5 -12.86 -7.49 11.18
N PRO A 6 -12.83 -8.64 10.48
CA PRO A 6 -12.16 -9.84 10.99
C PRO A 6 -10.66 -9.66 11.20
N PHE A 7 -10.07 -8.60 10.63
CA PHE A 7 -8.68 -8.22 10.85
C PHE A 7 -8.61 -7.04 11.83
N GLN A 8 -8.22 -7.35 13.06
CA GLN A 8 -7.89 -6.33 14.06
C GLN A 8 -6.41 -5.98 13.89
N TRP A 9 -6.12 -5.03 13.01
CA TRP A 9 -4.75 -4.55 12.74
C TRP A 9 -4.06 -3.99 13.98
N GLU A 10 -4.83 -3.52 14.97
CA GLU A 10 -4.33 -3.07 16.26
C GLU A 10 -4.05 -4.22 17.25
N HIS A 11 -4.36 -5.47 16.87
CA HIS A 11 -4.03 -6.63 17.69
C HIS A 11 -2.53 -6.99 17.55
N PRO A 12 -1.83 -7.42 18.63
CA PRO A 12 -0.40 -7.79 18.57
C PRO A 12 -0.05 -8.82 17.48
N LYS A 13 -0.99 -9.71 17.10
CA LYS A 13 -0.81 -10.66 15.98
C LYS A 13 -0.68 -9.99 14.61
N ALA A 14 -1.05 -8.73 14.47
CA ALA A 14 -0.78 -7.99 13.25
C ALA A 14 0.73 -7.82 12.99
N LEU A 15 1.55 -7.90 14.03
CA LEU A 15 3.01 -7.86 13.93
C LEU A 15 3.60 -9.07 13.17
N ASP A 16 2.87 -10.18 13.09
CA ASP A 16 3.28 -11.36 12.31
C ASP A 16 2.89 -11.25 10.82
N TYR A 17 2.32 -10.11 10.40
CA TYR A 17 1.76 -9.94 9.06
C TYR A 17 2.80 -10.19 7.96
N ASN A 18 3.97 -9.58 8.06
CA ASN A 18 5.02 -9.68 7.05
C ASN A 18 5.48 -11.13 6.81
N ASP A 19 5.51 -11.95 7.84
CA ASP A 19 5.90 -13.37 7.74
C ASP A 19 4.77 -14.24 7.16
N THR A 20 3.52 -13.86 7.42
CA THR A 20 2.37 -14.68 7.03
C THR A 20 1.88 -14.38 5.63
N ILE A 21 1.89 -13.11 5.18
CA ILE A 21 1.33 -12.70 3.89
C ILE A 21 2.06 -13.35 2.71
N ARG A 22 3.38 -13.43 2.77
CA ARG A 22 4.23 -14.05 1.74
C ARG A 22 3.91 -15.52 1.51
N ARG A 23 3.47 -16.23 2.55
CA ARG A 23 3.09 -17.65 2.49
C ARG A 23 1.68 -17.85 1.97
N ARG A 24 0.81 -16.84 2.08
CA ARG A 24 -0.61 -16.91 1.71
C ARG A 24 -0.87 -16.52 0.27
N ILE A 25 -0.07 -15.61 -0.28
CA ILE A 25 -0.27 -15.08 -1.63
C ILE A 25 0.90 -15.50 -2.51
N LEU A 26 0.61 -16.40 -3.46
CA LEU A 26 1.59 -16.83 -4.45
C LEU A 26 2.02 -15.64 -5.31
N GLY A 27 3.33 -15.43 -5.45
CA GLY A 27 3.87 -14.32 -6.23
C GLY A 27 3.73 -12.95 -5.56
N TYR A 28 3.48 -12.91 -4.25
CA TYR A 28 3.33 -11.66 -3.50
C TYR A 28 4.41 -10.63 -3.81
N GLU A 29 5.68 -11.02 -3.73
CA GLU A 29 6.81 -10.11 -3.99
C GLU A 29 6.97 -9.77 -5.49
N ALA A 30 6.60 -10.69 -6.38
CA ALA A 30 6.70 -10.47 -7.80
C ALA A 30 5.79 -9.35 -8.31
N ILE A 31 4.62 -9.15 -7.68
CA ILE A 31 3.71 -8.06 -8.03
C ILE A 31 4.38 -6.70 -7.77
N PHE A 32 5.05 -6.55 -6.63
CA PHE A 32 5.72 -5.30 -6.27
C PHE A 32 6.93 -5.03 -7.17
N GLN A 33 7.68 -6.06 -7.53
CA GLN A 33 8.78 -5.92 -8.48
C GLN A 33 8.28 -5.52 -9.88
N LEU A 34 7.22 -6.16 -10.37
CA LEU A 34 6.58 -5.80 -11.64
C LEU A 34 6.16 -4.32 -11.66
N MET A 35 5.61 -3.82 -10.55
CA MET A 35 5.26 -2.40 -10.46
C MET A 35 6.48 -1.48 -10.54
N ALA A 36 7.55 -1.80 -9.80
CA ALA A 36 8.79 -1.03 -9.86
C ALA A 36 9.33 -0.99 -11.30
N ASP A 37 9.31 -2.12 -12.01
CA ASP A 37 9.75 -2.22 -13.40
C ASP A 37 8.84 -1.38 -14.33
N LEU A 38 7.52 -1.43 -14.14
CA LEU A 38 6.57 -0.62 -14.91
C LEU A 38 6.75 0.88 -14.65
N VAL A 39 7.01 1.28 -13.41
CA VAL A 39 7.34 2.68 -13.09
C VAL A 39 8.61 3.09 -13.82
N GLN A 40 9.68 2.29 -13.74
CA GLN A 40 10.98 2.58 -14.34
C GLN A 40 10.87 2.77 -15.87
N VAL A 41 10.07 1.95 -16.54
CA VAL A 41 9.86 2.04 -18.00
C VAL A 41 9.09 3.30 -18.41
N ASN A 42 8.11 3.73 -17.60
CA ASN A 42 7.24 4.85 -17.94
C ASN A 42 7.71 6.20 -17.38
N ASN A 43 8.46 6.20 -16.29
CA ASN A 43 9.04 7.40 -15.68
C ASN A 43 10.38 7.03 -15.02
N GLU A 44 11.48 7.37 -15.66
CA GLU A 44 12.83 7.06 -15.17
C GLU A 44 13.20 7.79 -13.86
N ASN A 45 12.48 8.86 -13.51
CA ASN A 45 12.82 9.69 -12.36
C ASN A 45 11.56 10.22 -11.62
N PRO A 46 10.70 9.34 -11.12
CA PRO A 46 9.55 9.74 -10.33
C PRO A 46 10.01 10.42 -9.04
N LYS A 47 9.29 11.47 -8.63
CA LYS A 47 9.67 12.28 -7.46
C LYS A 47 8.85 11.99 -6.22
N ASN A 48 7.56 11.70 -6.42
CA ASN A 48 6.62 11.57 -5.31
C ASN A 48 5.79 10.28 -5.43
N PHE A 49 5.85 9.46 -4.38
CA PHE A 49 5.09 8.21 -4.27
C PHE A 49 4.05 8.32 -3.17
N LEU A 50 2.82 7.87 -3.45
CA LEU A 50 1.75 7.68 -2.48
C LEU A 50 1.48 6.19 -2.29
N ILE A 51 1.71 5.68 -1.09
CA ILE A 51 1.48 4.29 -0.72
C ILE A 51 0.24 4.23 0.17
N VAL A 52 -0.87 3.73 -0.37
CA VAL A 52 -2.15 3.65 0.33
C VAL A 52 -2.38 2.24 0.85
N GLY A 53 -2.62 2.11 2.14
CA GLY A 53 -2.58 0.84 2.84
C GLY A 53 -1.15 0.32 2.92
N ALA A 54 -0.22 1.17 3.38
CA ALA A 54 1.21 0.89 3.37
C ALA A 54 1.60 -0.38 4.17
N GLY A 55 0.74 -0.80 5.08
CA GLY A 55 0.82 -2.07 5.77
C GLY A 55 2.21 -2.35 6.34
N GLY A 56 2.72 -3.54 6.10
CA GLY A 56 4.05 -3.96 6.54
C GLY A 56 5.23 -3.41 5.73
N GLY A 57 5.02 -2.43 4.84
CA GLY A 57 6.08 -1.71 4.13
C GLY A 57 6.68 -2.42 2.91
N GLN A 58 5.98 -3.39 2.30
CA GLN A 58 6.51 -4.12 1.14
C GLN A 58 6.76 -3.20 -0.05
N GLU A 59 5.84 -2.27 -0.36
CA GLU A 59 6.03 -1.29 -1.44
C GLU A 59 7.27 -0.44 -1.19
N LEU A 60 7.41 0.10 0.02
CA LEU A 60 8.56 0.92 0.39
C LEU A 60 9.87 0.15 0.24
N SER A 61 9.90 -1.10 0.75
CA SER A 61 11.05 -2.00 0.64
C SER A 61 11.45 -2.26 -0.82
N THR A 62 10.47 -2.33 -1.73
CA THR A 62 10.73 -2.57 -3.15
C THR A 62 11.10 -1.30 -3.92
N PHE A 63 10.41 -0.19 -3.65
CA PHE A 63 10.60 1.05 -4.43
C PHE A 63 11.83 1.84 -4.02
N ILE A 64 12.18 1.89 -2.72
CA ILE A 64 13.31 2.71 -2.25
C ILE A 64 14.64 2.36 -2.94
N PRO A 65 15.02 1.09 -3.12
CA PRO A 65 16.24 0.75 -3.84
C PRO A 65 16.22 1.18 -5.30
N SER A 66 15.06 1.15 -5.95
CA SER A 66 14.90 1.54 -7.36
C SER A 66 14.80 3.05 -7.54
N PHE A 67 14.25 3.78 -6.56
CA PHE A 67 14.01 5.22 -6.62
C PHE A 67 14.49 5.92 -5.34
N PRO A 68 15.80 5.89 -5.05
CA PRO A 68 16.34 6.34 -3.76
C PRO A 68 16.23 7.85 -3.52
N ASN A 69 16.01 8.65 -4.57
CA ASN A 69 15.87 10.11 -4.49
C ASN A 69 14.40 10.56 -4.47
N ALA A 70 13.45 9.64 -4.48
CA ALA A 70 12.04 9.97 -4.40
C ALA A 70 11.61 10.28 -2.96
N GLN A 71 10.51 11.02 -2.82
CA GLN A 71 9.79 11.24 -1.57
C GLN A 71 8.60 10.29 -1.51
N TYR A 72 8.36 9.73 -0.35
CA TYR A 72 7.30 8.76 -0.13
C TYR A 72 6.31 9.29 0.90
N VAL A 73 5.05 9.02 0.65
CA VAL A 73 3.97 9.19 1.62
C VAL A 73 3.36 7.81 1.86
N ALA A 74 3.34 7.36 3.09
CA ALA A 74 2.78 6.10 3.53
C ALA A 74 1.53 6.36 4.37
N VAL A 75 0.38 5.94 3.87
CA VAL A 75 -0.92 6.10 4.54
C VAL A 75 -1.47 4.73 4.91
N ASP A 76 -1.78 4.54 6.18
CA ASP A 76 -2.46 3.34 6.67
C ASP A 76 -3.23 3.71 7.94
N PRO A 77 -4.50 3.35 8.12
CA PRO A 77 -5.25 3.68 9.33
C PRO A 77 -4.72 3.00 10.60
N SER A 78 -3.82 2.01 10.48
CA SER A 78 -3.24 1.28 11.60
C SER A 78 -1.83 1.76 11.93
N ASP A 79 -1.66 2.29 13.14
CA ASP A 79 -0.34 2.62 13.70
C ASP A 79 0.58 1.39 13.78
N ASN A 80 0.04 0.22 14.12
CA ASN A 80 0.81 -1.02 14.19
C ASN A 80 1.38 -1.41 12.82
N MET A 81 0.60 -1.23 11.76
CA MET A 81 1.06 -1.54 10.41
C MET A 81 2.15 -0.56 9.95
N LEU A 82 2.01 0.73 10.22
CA LEU A 82 3.07 1.71 9.94
C LEU A 82 4.32 1.47 10.79
N TYR A 83 4.16 0.99 12.01
CA TYR A 83 5.29 0.59 12.86
C TYR A 83 6.05 -0.59 12.24
N LEU A 84 5.35 -1.62 11.74
CA LEU A 84 5.96 -2.74 11.00
C LEU A 84 6.73 -2.27 9.77
N ALA A 85 6.16 -1.33 9.00
CA ALA A 85 6.86 -0.74 7.86
C ALA A 85 8.19 -0.10 8.27
N LYS A 86 8.17 0.69 9.35
CA LYS A 86 9.38 1.33 9.89
C LYS A 86 10.42 0.32 10.36
N LEU A 87 9.99 -0.73 11.07
CA LEU A 87 10.89 -1.80 11.53
C LEU A 87 11.55 -2.50 10.33
N ARG A 88 10.76 -2.87 9.33
CA ARG A 88 11.25 -3.51 8.12
C ARG A 88 12.33 -2.69 7.44
N LEU A 89 12.07 -1.40 7.21
CA LEU A 89 13.05 -0.54 6.55
C LEU A 89 14.33 -0.40 7.36
N ALA A 90 14.23 -0.37 8.69
CA ALA A 90 15.40 -0.35 9.58
C ALA A 90 16.20 -1.65 9.49
N GLU A 91 15.54 -2.82 9.49
CA GLU A 91 16.18 -4.13 9.34
C GLU A 91 16.85 -4.30 7.97
N GLU A 92 16.22 -3.79 6.91
CA GLU A 92 16.75 -3.80 5.54
C GLU A 92 17.78 -2.66 5.29
N GLN A 93 18.02 -1.80 6.27
CA GLN A 93 18.92 -0.65 6.21
C GLN A 93 18.58 0.33 5.07
N LEU A 94 17.29 0.46 4.78
CA LEU A 94 16.77 1.36 3.76
C LEU A 94 16.48 2.74 4.33
N ASN A 95 16.97 3.78 3.66
CA ASN A 95 16.75 5.17 4.03
C ASN A 95 16.10 5.93 2.88
N ALA A 96 15.03 6.65 3.17
CA ALA A 96 14.36 7.55 2.25
C ALA A 96 13.64 8.66 3.02
N THR A 97 13.20 9.70 2.33
CA THR A 97 12.29 10.70 2.89
C THR A 97 10.87 10.14 2.85
N ILE A 98 10.29 9.85 4.02
CA ILE A 98 8.97 9.23 4.13
C ILE A 98 8.14 9.96 5.16
N ASP A 99 6.96 10.44 4.74
CA ASP A 99 5.93 10.94 5.64
C ASP A 99 4.91 9.83 5.92
N TYR A 100 4.63 9.57 7.20
CA TYR A 100 3.70 8.54 7.64
C TYR A 100 2.43 9.15 8.20
N TYR A 101 1.27 8.69 7.72
CA TYR A 101 -0.04 9.11 8.19
C TYR A 101 -0.85 7.91 8.67
N ALA A 102 -1.10 7.86 10.00
CA ALA A 102 -1.95 6.84 10.62
C ALA A 102 -3.43 7.24 10.51
N GLU A 103 -3.91 7.40 9.28
CA GLU A 103 -5.24 7.91 8.95
C GLU A 103 -5.79 7.23 7.70
N GLU A 104 -7.11 7.35 7.48
CA GLU A 104 -7.71 7.04 6.18
C GLU A 104 -7.32 8.11 5.16
N LEU A 105 -7.05 7.70 3.92
CA LEU A 105 -6.61 8.61 2.85
C LEU A 105 -7.54 9.83 2.67
N GLY A 106 -8.85 9.63 2.81
CA GLY A 106 -9.84 10.70 2.67
C GLY A 106 -9.73 11.82 3.70
N HIS A 107 -9.01 11.61 4.79
CA HIS A 107 -8.79 12.61 5.85
C HIS A 107 -7.47 13.38 5.69
N VAL A 108 -6.63 12.97 4.74
CA VAL A 108 -5.32 13.60 4.52
C VAL A 108 -5.37 14.53 3.32
N VAL A 109 -4.82 15.72 3.49
CA VAL A 109 -4.68 16.71 2.41
C VAL A 109 -3.20 16.90 2.12
N PHE A 110 -2.82 16.67 0.86
CA PHE A 110 -1.43 16.78 0.43
C PHE A 110 -1.21 18.09 -0.35
N PRO A 111 -0.07 18.77 -0.13
CA PRO A 111 0.27 20.00 -0.85
C PRO A 111 0.69 19.75 -2.30
N GLN A 112 1.09 18.52 -2.64
CA GLN A 112 1.55 18.11 -3.97
C GLN A 112 0.71 16.95 -4.53
N LYS A 113 0.87 16.70 -5.82
CA LYS A 113 0.41 15.49 -6.50
C LYS A 113 1.53 14.45 -6.57
N PHE A 114 1.13 13.21 -6.82
CA PHE A 114 2.04 12.07 -6.83
C PHE A 114 2.22 11.52 -8.25
N ASP A 115 3.48 11.20 -8.61
CA ASP A 115 3.81 10.56 -9.88
C ASP A 115 3.34 9.10 -9.91
N VAL A 116 3.38 8.47 -8.74
CA VAL A 116 3.01 7.08 -8.55
C VAL A 116 2.13 6.94 -7.31
N ALA A 117 1.03 6.21 -7.42
CA ALA A 117 0.23 5.79 -6.28
C ALA A 117 0.03 4.27 -6.30
N THR A 118 0.03 3.64 -5.13
CA THR A 118 -0.25 2.22 -4.99
C THR A 118 -1.36 1.99 -3.97
N CYS A 119 -2.17 0.95 -4.21
CA CYS A 119 -3.19 0.47 -3.28
C CYS A 119 -3.29 -1.06 -3.44
N HIS A 120 -2.45 -1.79 -2.69
CA HIS A 120 -2.35 -3.23 -2.80
C HIS A 120 -3.00 -3.95 -1.65
N LEU A 121 -3.85 -4.93 -1.98
CA LEU A 121 -4.50 -5.79 -1.00
C LEU A 121 -5.31 -5.01 0.05
N VAL A 122 -5.90 -3.89 -0.34
CA VAL A 122 -6.72 -3.03 0.53
C VAL A 122 -8.20 -3.12 0.18
N LEU A 123 -8.54 -3.06 -1.10
CA LEU A 123 -9.94 -2.93 -1.55
C LEU A 123 -10.86 -4.05 -1.07
N HIS A 124 -10.35 -5.26 -0.84
CA HIS A 124 -11.15 -6.39 -0.36
C HIS A 124 -11.54 -6.28 1.12
N PHE A 125 -10.91 -5.39 1.90
CA PHE A 125 -11.33 -5.10 3.27
C PHE A 125 -12.50 -4.12 3.34
N LEU A 126 -12.74 -3.34 2.29
CA LEU A 126 -13.85 -2.41 2.22
C LEU A 126 -15.15 -3.15 1.92
N GLN A 127 -16.18 -2.89 2.74
CA GLN A 127 -17.41 -3.67 2.75
C GLN A 127 -18.37 -3.31 1.61
N THR A 128 -18.36 -2.05 1.16
CA THR A 128 -19.31 -1.56 0.17
C THR A 128 -18.61 -1.07 -1.11
N ILE A 129 -19.36 -1.07 -2.20
CA ILE A 129 -18.88 -0.54 -3.49
C ILE A 129 -18.60 0.96 -3.37
N GLU A 130 -19.40 1.68 -2.59
CA GLU A 130 -19.26 3.12 -2.34
C GLU A 130 -17.93 3.42 -1.65
N GLN A 131 -17.55 2.63 -0.62
CA GLN A 131 -16.25 2.77 0.05
C GLN A 131 -15.08 2.53 -0.92
N LYS A 132 -15.17 1.46 -1.74
CA LYS A 132 -14.15 1.15 -2.77
C LYS A 132 -14.03 2.28 -3.78
N LYS A 133 -15.16 2.77 -4.27
CA LYS A 133 -15.22 3.88 -5.23
C LYS A 133 -14.61 5.16 -4.63
N SER A 134 -15.01 5.52 -3.41
CA SER A 134 -14.48 6.70 -2.71
C SER A 134 -12.96 6.64 -2.53
N LEU A 135 -12.41 5.46 -2.19
CA LEU A 135 -10.96 5.30 -2.07
C LEU A 135 -10.26 5.44 -3.42
N ILE A 136 -10.78 4.84 -4.48
CA ILE A 136 -10.20 4.95 -5.83
C ILE A 136 -10.25 6.40 -6.33
N GLU A 137 -11.36 7.11 -6.10
CA GLU A 137 -11.51 8.53 -6.44
C GLU A 137 -10.52 9.40 -5.66
N ALA A 138 -10.35 9.15 -4.35
CA ALA A 138 -9.38 9.86 -3.53
C ALA A 138 -7.93 9.63 -4.03
N ILE A 139 -7.59 8.41 -4.44
CA ILE A 139 -6.29 8.12 -5.05
C ILE A 139 -6.14 8.87 -6.38
N ALA A 140 -7.14 8.78 -7.27
CA ALA A 140 -7.10 9.45 -8.58
C ALA A 140 -6.96 10.96 -8.46
N GLN A 141 -7.62 11.57 -7.47
CA GLN A 141 -7.50 13.00 -7.18
C GLN A 141 -6.09 13.42 -6.74
N ASN A 142 -5.31 12.52 -6.18
CA ASN A 142 -3.96 12.79 -5.69
C ASN A 142 -2.86 12.45 -6.70
N VAL A 143 -3.16 11.70 -7.76
CA VAL A 143 -2.20 11.40 -8.83
C VAL A 143 -2.06 12.59 -9.77
N ALA A 144 -0.83 12.88 -10.15
CA ALA A 144 -0.51 13.94 -11.11
C ALA A 144 -1.01 13.58 -12.53
N PRO A 145 -1.31 14.55 -13.39
CA PRO A 145 -1.55 14.29 -14.81
C PRO A 145 -0.38 13.51 -15.44
N GLY A 146 -0.67 12.36 -16.05
CA GLY A 146 0.36 11.45 -16.58
C GLY A 146 1.01 10.53 -15.54
N GLY A 147 0.64 10.64 -14.27
CA GLY A 147 1.08 9.72 -13.22
C GLY A 147 0.40 8.36 -13.32
N MET A 148 0.88 7.40 -12.53
CA MET A 148 0.43 6.02 -12.53
C MET A 148 -0.23 5.65 -11.21
N ALA A 149 -1.27 4.81 -11.27
CA ALA A 149 -1.88 4.21 -10.09
C ALA A 149 -1.98 2.69 -10.26
N PHE A 150 -1.52 1.95 -9.26
CA PHE A 150 -1.52 0.50 -9.25
C PHE A 150 -2.45 -0.04 -8.16
N PHE A 151 -3.28 -1.00 -8.53
CA PHE A 151 -4.22 -1.64 -7.64
C PHE A 151 -4.09 -3.15 -7.72
N SER A 152 -4.16 -3.82 -6.57
CA SER A 152 -4.42 -5.26 -6.52
C SER A 152 -5.40 -5.59 -5.40
N SER A 153 -6.15 -6.68 -5.59
CA SER A 153 -7.13 -7.13 -4.61
C SER A 153 -7.30 -8.65 -4.71
N ILE A 154 -7.67 -9.27 -3.59
CA ILE A 154 -8.07 -10.68 -3.57
C ILE A 154 -9.53 -10.75 -4.03
N ASN A 155 -9.85 -11.70 -4.91
CA ASN A 155 -11.22 -12.02 -5.26
C ASN A 155 -11.74 -13.12 -4.34
N ALA A 156 -12.69 -12.78 -3.45
CA ALA A 156 -13.28 -13.72 -2.51
C ALA A 156 -14.17 -14.80 -3.16
N GLU A 157 -14.61 -14.61 -4.41
CA GLU A 157 -15.46 -15.58 -5.10
C GLU A 157 -14.71 -16.85 -5.54
N LEU A 158 -13.38 -16.84 -5.57
CA LEU A 158 -12.57 -18.02 -5.92
C LEU A 158 -12.52 -19.07 -4.80
N ASP A 159 -12.85 -18.72 -3.56
CA ASP A 159 -12.80 -19.65 -2.42
C ASP A 159 -14.04 -20.58 -2.32
N THR A 160 -15.09 -20.35 -3.08
CA THR A 160 -16.29 -21.19 -3.06
C THR A 160 -16.24 -22.39 -4.00
N ALA A 161 -15.17 -22.56 -4.79
CA ALA A 161 -15.00 -23.66 -5.74
C ALA A 161 -14.17 -24.85 -5.21
N SER A 162 -13.83 -24.85 -3.93
CA SER A 162 -13.02 -25.91 -3.30
C SER A 162 -13.79 -26.56 -2.15
N THR A 163 -14.89 -27.24 -2.47
CA THR A 163 -15.50 -28.30 -1.63
C THR A 163 -15.92 -29.46 -2.50
#